data_edba70074a2287008a3068961b3ce050
#
_entry.id   edba70074a2287008a3068961b3ce050
#
_cell.length_a   1.000
_cell.length_b   1.000
_cell.length_c   1.000
_cell.angle_alpha   90.00
_cell.angle_beta   90.00
_cell.angle_gamma   90.00
#
_symmetry.space_group_name_H-M   'P 1'
#
loop_
_entity.id
_entity.type
_entity.pdbx_description
1 polymer ?
#
loop_
_entity_poly.entity_id
_entity_poly.type
_entity_poly.pdbx_seq_one_letter_code
_entity_poly.pdbx_strand_id
1 'polypeptide(L)'
;MKRHLLSTVPAVLALAVLGTLGGCASSSKPTAPVQAGTAQAPANNANSAQSSVAAVQAPAENNLGPAPNVPRSVFFAFDKYNVENKYRPVIEANAQYLSGHPSAHVQLQGNTDARGSREYNLALGQKRADAVMNAMELLGAKPSQMEAISFGKEKPKAMGTTAADYAENRRVDIVYQR
;
A
#
# COMPACT_ATOMS: atom_id res chain seq x y z
N MET A 1 2.17 55.20 16.73
CA MET A 1 1.40 54.81 17.94
C MET A 1 1.55 53.33 18.16
N LYS A 2 2.29 52.95 19.19
CA LYS A 2 2.57 51.58 19.59
C LYS A 2 1.37 51.02 20.37
N ARG A 3 0.89 49.84 20.06
CA ARG A 3 0.03 49.07 20.96
C ARG A 3 0.56 47.64 21.06
N HIS A 4 1.24 47.38 22.17
CA HIS A 4 1.56 46.06 22.67
C HIS A 4 0.28 45.44 23.27
N LEU A 5 -0.03 44.22 22.89
CA LEU A 5 -0.98 43.39 23.62
C LEU A 5 -0.24 42.12 24.03
N LEU A 6 0.13 42.11 25.30
CA LEU A 6 0.48 40.90 26.03
C LEU A 6 -0.79 40.07 26.19
N SER A 7 -0.74 38.79 25.88
CA SER A 7 -1.76 37.83 26.30
C SER A 7 -1.07 36.66 26.98
N THR A 8 -1.43 36.50 28.19
CA THR A 8 -1.06 35.61 29.27
C THR A 8 -1.31 34.16 28.94
N VAL A 9 -0.33 33.29 29.28
CA VAL A 9 -0.42 31.84 29.35
C VAL A 9 -1.04 31.44 30.70
N PRO A 10 -1.99 30.55 30.78
CA PRO A 10 -2.25 29.80 32.02
C PRO A 10 -1.63 28.39 31.93
N ALA A 11 -0.76 28.11 32.85
CA ALA A 11 -0.32 26.78 33.25
C ALA A 11 -1.39 26.17 34.16
N VAL A 12 -1.86 24.98 33.88
CA VAL A 12 -2.58 24.10 34.83
C VAL A 12 -2.36 22.66 34.40
N LEU A 13 -1.74 21.97 35.20
CA LEU A 13 -2.02 20.94 36.22
C LEU A 13 -1.71 19.53 35.75
N ALA A 14 -0.70 18.98 36.39
CA ALA A 14 -0.35 17.56 36.42
C ALA A 14 -1.45 16.77 37.12
N LEU A 15 -1.82 15.60 36.56
CA LEU A 15 -2.49 14.53 37.30
C LEU A 15 -1.74 13.24 37.06
N ALA A 16 -1.06 12.81 38.10
CA ALA A 16 -0.47 11.49 38.24
C ALA A 16 -1.59 10.51 38.64
N VAL A 17 -1.73 9.40 37.92
CA VAL A 17 -2.49 8.24 38.38
C VAL A 17 -1.56 7.02 38.35
N LEU A 18 -1.17 6.61 39.55
CA LEU A 18 -0.61 5.29 39.86
C LEU A 18 -1.76 4.25 39.89
N GLY A 19 -1.51 3.07 39.42
CA GLY A 19 -2.34 1.88 39.67
C GLY A 19 -2.06 0.85 38.58
N THR A 20 -1.64 -0.27 38.76
CA THR A 20 -1.43 -1.35 39.72
C THR A 20 -0.94 -2.55 38.90
N LEU A 21 0.09 -3.22 39.41
CA LEU A 21 0.57 -4.52 38.93
C LEU A 21 -0.51 -5.60 39.12
N GLY A 22 -0.72 -6.41 38.10
CA GLY A 22 -1.50 -7.63 38.17
C GLY A 22 -0.85 -8.68 37.29
N GLY A 23 0.06 -9.46 37.87
CA GLY A 23 0.60 -10.66 37.25
C GLY A 23 -0.38 -11.82 37.40
N CYS A 24 -0.45 -12.71 36.42
CA CYS A 24 -0.76 -14.11 36.58
C CYS A 24 -0.14 -14.92 35.46
N ALA A 25 0.84 -15.69 35.85
CA ALA A 25 1.34 -16.83 35.10
C ALA A 25 0.31 -17.97 35.16
N SER A 26 0.17 -18.71 34.09
CA SER A 26 -0.16 -20.14 34.15
C SER A 26 0.18 -20.82 32.85
N SER A 27 1.18 -21.65 32.95
CA SER A 27 1.55 -22.77 32.10
C SER A 27 0.44 -23.82 32.05
N SER A 28 0.22 -24.44 30.91
CA SER A 28 0.01 -25.88 30.84
C SER A 28 0.08 -26.36 29.39
N LYS A 29 1.10 -27.15 29.16
CA LYS A 29 1.26 -28.07 28.05
C LYS A 29 0.50 -29.36 28.42
N PRO A 30 -0.18 -30.02 27.52
CA PRO A 30 -0.31 -31.48 27.57
C PRO A 30 0.36 -32.14 26.37
N THR A 31 1.11 -33.11 26.73
CA THR A 31 1.80 -34.14 26.00
C THR A 31 0.84 -35.05 25.24
N ALA A 32 1.28 -35.50 24.08
CA ALA A 32 0.65 -36.54 23.24
C ALA A 32 0.54 -37.90 23.94
N PRO A 33 -0.25 -38.83 23.40
CA PRO A 33 0.29 -40.13 23.16
C PRO A 33 0.23 -40.58 21.68
N VAL A 34 1.32 -41.17 21.29
CA VAL A 34 1.53 -41.99 20.09
C VAL A 34 0.72 -43.25 20.21
N GLN A 35 -0.04 -43.58 19.18
CA GLN A 35 -0.47 -44.97 18.92
C GLN A 35 -0.07 -45.37 17.51
N ALA A 36 0.80 -46.36 17.50
CA ALA A 36 1.12 -47.16 16.33
C ALA A 36 -0.02 -48.12 15.99
N GLY A 37 -0.37 -48.18 14.74
CA GLY A 37 -1.38 -49.12 14.18
C GLY A 37 -1.06 -49.45 12.74
N THR A 38 -0.32 -50.50 12.59
CA THR A 38 -0.25 -51.55 11.56
C THR A 38 -0.84 -51.31 10.16
N ALA A 39 -0.01 -51.65 9.22
CA ALA A 39 -0.21 -51.79 7.80
C ALA A 39 -1.43 -52.60 7.37
N GLN A 40 -2.04 -52.17 6.27
CA GLN A 40 -2.63 -53.08 5.28
C GLN A 40 -2.81 -52.34 3.96
N ALA A 41 -2.07 -52.79 2.94
CA ALA A 41 -2.42 -52.47 1.56
C ALA A 41 -3.45 -53.52 1.10
N PRO A 42 -4.36 -53.13 0.20
CA PRO A 42 -4.38 -53.78 -1.10
C PRO A 42 -4.64 -52.83 -2.30
N ALA A 43 -3.89 -53.14 -3.35
CA ALA A 43 -4.24 -53.24 -4.76
C ALA A 43 -5.10 -52.16 -5.45
N ASN A 44 -4.41 -51.49 -6.39
CA ASN A 44 -4.84 -51.18 -7.76
C ASN A 44 -6.31 -50.77 -7.99
N ASN A 45 -6.49 -49.49 -8.30
CA ASN A 45 -7.34 -49.15 -9.43
C ASN A 45 -6.73 -48.00 -10.23
N ALA A 46 -6.23 -48.33 -11.41
CA ALA A 46 -5.80 -47.34 -12.39
C ALA A 46 -7.05 -46.61 -12.90
N ASN A 47 -7.27 -45.41 -12.42
CA ASN A 47 -8.15 -44.46 -13.07
C ASN A 47 -7.31 -43.26 -13.42
N SER A 48 -6.92 -43.18 -14.67
CA SER A 48 -6.28 -42.03 -15.28
C SER A 48 -7.26 -40.84 -15.24
N ALA A 49 -7.34 -40.19 -14.08
CA ALA A 49 -7.92 -38.86 -13.99
C ALA A 49 -6.93 -37.89 -14.65
N GLN A 50 -7.24 -37.58 -15.88
CA GLN A 50 -6.64 -36.49 -16.63
C GLN A 50 -6.79 -35.24 -15.81
N SER A 51 -5.73 -34.87 -15.07
CA SER A 51 -5.63 -33.61 -14.37
C SER A 51 -5.60 -32.52 -15.44
N SER A 52 -6.79 -32.04 -15.81
CA SER A 52 -6.92 -30.76 -16.50
C SER A 52 -6.48 -29.70 -15.52
N VAL A 53 -5.20 -29.38 -15.54
CA VAL A 53 -4.71 -28.11 -14.96
C VAL A 53 -5.44 -27.03 -15.73
N ALA A 54 -6.54 -26.52 -15.15
CA ALA A 54 -7.15 -25.33 -15.65
C ALA A 54 -6.03 -24.28 -15.67
N ALA A 55 -5.68 -23.81 -16.86
CA ALA A 55 -4.76 -22.71 -17.01
C ALA A 55 -5.24 -21.61 -16.06
N VAL A 56 -4.44 -21.31 -15.05
CA VAL A 56 -4.67 -20.14 -14.21
C VAL A 56 -4.64 -18.98 -15.18
N GLN A 57 -5.82 -18.53 -15.58
CA GLN A 57 -5.95 -17.32 -16.35
C GLN A 57 -5.28 -16.23 -15.51
N ALA A 58 -4.20 -15.65 -16.04
CA ALA A 58 -3.63 -14.44 -15.51
C ALA A 58 -4.80 -13.50 -15.20
N PRO A 59 -4.80 -12.81 -14.03
CA PRO A 59 -5.91 -11.94 -13.67
C PRO A 59 -6.20 -11.05 -14.87
N ALA A 60 -7.43 -11.11 -15.37
CA ALA A 60 -7.86 -10.33 -16.51
C ALA A 60 -7.39 -8.89 -16.24
N GLU A 61 -6.55 -8.38 -17.12
CA GLU A 61 -6.08 -7.00 -17.03
C GLU A 61 -7.31 -6.15 -16.86
N ASN A 62 -7.41 -5.48 -15.71
CA ASN A 62 -8.55 -4.64 -15.41
C ASN A 62 -8.54 -3.49 -16.43
N ASN A 63 -9.33 -3.62 -17.51
CA ASN A 63 -9.55 -2.56 -18.50
C ASN A 63 -10.33 -1.38 -17.92
N LEU A 64 -10.33 -1.26 -16.59
CA LEU A 64 -10.80 -0.10 -15.85
C LEU A 64 -9.75 1.01 -15.95
N GLY A 65 -10.21 2.20 -16.26
CA GLY A 65 -9.32 3.35 -16.36
C GLY A 65 -9.12 3.82 -17.81
N PRO A 66 -8.25 4.80 -18.03
CA PRO A 66 -7.89 5.27 -19.36
C PRO A 66 -7.30 4.15 -20.22
N ALA A 67 -7.18 4.42 -21.52
CA ALA A 67 -6.69 3.44 -22.49
C ALA A 67 -5.42 2.70 -21.98
N PRO A 68 -5.23 1.42 -22.36
CA PRO A 68 -4.13 0.59 -21.84
C PRO A 68 -2.71 1.16 -22.05
N ASN A 69 -2.55 2.04 -23.04
CA ASN A 69 -1.30 2.72 -23.35
C ASN A 69 -1.03 3.94 -22.44
N VAL A 70 -1.96 4.36 -21.60
CA VAL A 70 -1.75 5.45 -20.64
C VAL A 70 -1.00 4.92 -19.42
N PRO A 71 0.20 5.47 -19.12
CA PRO A 71 0.95 5.05 -17.94
C PRO A 71 0.16 5.31 -16.65
N ARG A 72 0.32 4.41 -15.68
CA ARG A 72 -0.37 4.46 -14.37
C ARG A 72 0.61 4.47 -13.20
N SER A 73 1.85 4.87 -13.44
CA SER A 73 2.87 4.96 -12.39
C SER A 73 3.60 6.29 -12.47
N VAL A 74 3.79 6.91 -11.30
CA VAL A 74 4.57 8.14 -11.10
C VAL A 74 5.78 7.77 -10.25
N PHE A 75 6.99 8.06 -10.73
CA PHE A 75 8.24 7.73 -10.03
C PHE A 75 8.84 8.94 -9.33
N PHE A 76 9.62 8.67 -8.28
CA PHE A 76 10.19 9.70 -7.41
C PHE A 76 11.70 9.55 -7.26
N ALA A 77 12.38 10.68 -7.09
CA ALA A 77 13.78 10.70 -6.70
C ALA A 77 13.95 10.14 -5.28
N PHE A 78 15.20 9.82 -4.92
CA PHE A 78 15.53 9.35 -3.58
C PHE A 78 15.12 10.39 -2.53
N ASP A 79 14.41 9.92 -1.51
CA ASP A 79 13.95 10.75 -0.39
C ASP A 79 13.07 11.96 -0.78
N LYS A 80 12.44 11.90 -1.96
CA LYS A 80 11.52 12.93 -2.45
C LYS A 80 10.09 12.41 -2.58
N TYR A 81 9.13 13.34 -2.41
CA TYR A 81 7.70 13.11 -2.60
C TYR A 81 7.04 14.18 -3.50
N ASN A 82 7.81 15.13 -4.04
CA ASN A 82 7.30 16.07 -5.02
C ASN A 82 7.17 15.40 -6.39
N VAL A 83 6.05 15.62 -7.07
CA VAL A 83 5.82 15.16 -8.43
C VAL A 83 6.65 15.97 -9.41
N GLU A 84 7.48 15.30 -10.20
CA GLU A 84 8.28 15.95 -11.25
C GLU A 84 7.42 16.28 -12.49
N ASN A 85 7.71 17.38 -13.16
CA ASN A 85 6.95 17.87 -14.32
C ASN A 85 6.83 16.83 -15.47
N LYS A 86 7.80 15.94 -15.62
CA LYS A 86 7.76 14.87 -16.64
C LYS A 86 6.58 13.89 -16.47
N TYR A 87 6.01 13.79 -15.24
CA TYR A 87 4.84 12.94 -14.95
C TYR A 87 3.49 13.67 -15.07
N ARG A 88 3.52 14.96 -15.39
CA ARG A 88 2.31 15.76 -15.60
C ARG A 88 1.35 15.11 -16.60
N PRO A 89 1.79 14.63 -17.78
CA PRO A 89 0.89 13.98 -18.75
C PRO A 89 0.20 12.72 -18.18
N VAL A 90 0.90 11.94 -17.34
CA VAL A 90 0.33 10.77 -16.66
C VAL A 90 -0.79 11.18 -15.73
N ILE A 91 -0.56 12.21 -14.93
CA ILE A 91 -1.53 12.73 -13.96
C ILE A 91 -2.73 13.34 -14.68
N GLU A 92 -2.50 14.16 -15.71
CA GLU A 92 -3.56 14.79 -16.52
C GLU A 92 -4.48 13.74 -17.15
N ALA A 93 -3.93 12.71 -17.79
CA ALA A 93 -4.72 11.68 -18.44
C ALA A 93 -5.59 10.89 -17.45
N ASN A 94 -5.06 10.56 -16.27
CA ASN A 94 -5.80 9.83 -15.24
C ASN A 94 -6.84 10.73 -14.55
N ALA A 95 -6.54 11.99 -14.27
CA ALA A 95 -7.47 12.94 -13.69
C ALA A 95 -8.63 13.23 -14.65
N GLN A 96 -8.34 13.43 -15.94
CA GLN A 96 -9.36 13.63 -16.98
C GLN A 96 -10.28 12.42 -17.08
N TYR A 97 -9.74 11.21 -17.02
CA TYR A 97 -10.55 10.00 -17.01
C TYR A 97 -11.51 9.98 -15.82
N LEU A 98 -11.04 10.24 -14.60
CA LEU A 98 -11.85 10.25 -13.39
C LEU A 98 -12.95 11.33 -13.44
N SER A 99 -12.62 12.54 -13.92
CA SER A 99 -13.61 13.61 -14.04
C SER A 99 -14.73 13.29 -15.04
N GLY A 100 -14.41 12.53 -16.09
CA GLY A 100 -15.38 12.05 -17.08
C GLY A 100 -16.18 10.79 -16.67
N HIS A 101 -15.73 10.10 -15.60
CA HIS A 101 -16.31 8.83 -15.14
C HIS A 101 -16.59 8.88 -13.63
N PRO A 102 -17.70 9.48 -13.18
CA PRO A 102 -17.99 9.69 -11.76
C PRO A 102 -18.06 8.42 -10.91
N SER A 103 -18.33 7.27 -11.52
CA SER A 103 -18.38 5.97 -10.84
C SER A 103 -17.01 5.27 -10.77
N ALA A 104 -15.99 5.80 -11.44
CA ALA A 104 -14.65 5.23 -11.38
C ALA A 104 -13.95 5.62 -10.08
N HIS A 105 -13.28 4.64 -9.47
CA HIS A 105 -12.50 4.83 -8.26
C HIS A 105 -11.07 4.33 -8.46
N VAL A 106 -10.12 5.01 -7.83
CA VAL A 106 -8.70 4.63 -7.87
C VAL A 106 -8.11 4.58 -6.48
N GLN A 107 -7.17 3.66 -6.32
CA GLN A 107 -6.26 3.62 -5.18
C GLN A 107 -4.87 4.08 -5.63
N LEU A 108 -4.34 5.09 -4.97
CA LEU A 108 -3.02 5.63 -5.20
C LEU A 108 -2.05 4.94 -4.24
N GLN A 109 -1.32 3.94 -4.74
CA GLN A 109 -0.48 3.07 -3.93
C GLN A 109 0.94 3.62 -3.85
N GLY A 110 1.31 4.22 -2.72
CA GLY A 110 2.63 4.79 -2.47
C GLY A 110 3.65 3.74 -2.06
N ASN A 111 4.74 3.65 -2.81
CA ASN A 111 5.82 2.69 -2.61
C ASN A 111 7.17 3.40 -2.44
N THR A 112 8.09 2.74 -1.74
CA THR A 112 9.46 3.20 -1.53
C THR A 112 10.47 2.12 -1.91
N ASP A 113 11.75 2.47 -1.96
CA ASP A 113 12.81 1.48 -2.01
C ASP A 113 13.06 0.84 -0.62
N ALA A 114 13.88 -0.20 -0.58
CA ALA A 114 14.07 -1.03 0.62
C ALA A 114 14.87 -0.36 1.73
N ARG A 115 15.51 0.79 1.48
CA ARG A 115 16.38 1.48 2.44
C ARG A 115 15.57 2.22 3.50
N GLY A 116 16.07 2.27 4.73
CA GLY A 116 15.44 2.94 5.87
C GLY A 116 14.50 2.04 6.68
N SER A 117 13.95 2.59 7.77
CA SER A 117 13.03 1.88 8.65
C SER A 117 11.67 1.66 7.96
N ARG A 118 10.88 0.76 8.51
CA ARG A 118 9.52 0.48 8.02
C ARG A 118 8.61 1.69 8.19
N GLU A 119 8.65 2.30 9.35
CA GLU A 119 7.82 3.45 9.72
C GLU A 119 8.13 4.65 8.83
N TYR A 120 9.42 4.92 8.62
CA TYR A 120 9.86 5.99 7.72
C TYR A 120 9.34 5.78 6.31
N ASN A 121 9.49 4.56 5.76
CA ASN A 121 9.05 4.23 4.42
C ASN A 121 7.53 4.28 4.27
N LEU A 122 6.79 3.86 5.29
CA LEU A 122 5.34 3.97 5.30
C LEU A 122 4.91 5.46 5.23
N ALA A 123 5.52 6.31 6.04
CA ALA A 123 5.26 7.75 6.02
C ALA A 123 5.66 8.41 4.68
N LEU A 124 6.82 8.03 4.09
CA LEU A 124 7.26 8.55 2.81
C LEU A 124 6.35 8.09 1.66
N GLY A 125 5.93 6.83 1.66
CA GLY A 125 4.97 6.30 0.69
C GLY A 125 3.63 7.04 0.75
N GLN A 126 3.13 7.35 1.96
CA GLN A 126 1.91 8.13 2.13
C GLN A 126 2.06 9.54 1.55
N LYS A 127 3.13 10.26 1.87
CA LYS A 127 3.39 11.59 1.30
C LYS A 127 3.44 11.60 -0.23
N ARG A 128 3.95 10.53 -0.85
CA ARG A 128 3.96 10.37 -2.31
C ARG A 128 2.56 10.16 -2.87
N ALA A 129 1.78 9.27 -2.26
CA ALA A 129 0.40 9.03 -2.66
C ALA A 129 -0.45 10.29 -2.54
N ASP A 130 -0.33 11.02 -1.44
CA ASP A 130 -1.01 12.30 -1.20
C ASP A 130 -0.61 13.36 -2.23
N ALA A 131 0.68 13.43 -2.60
CA ALA A 131 1.15 14.38 -3.61
C ALA A 131 0.55 14.12 -5.00
N VAL A 132 0.39 12.85 -5.39
CA VAL A 132 -0.30 12.48 -6.64
C VAL A 132 -1.80 12.78 -6.54
N MET A 133 -2.44 12.44 -5.42
CA MET A 133 -3.86 12.75 -5.17
C MET A 133 -4.14 14.23 -5.31
N ASN A 134 -3.38 15.08 -4.62
CA ASN A 134 -3.51 16.54 -4.68
C ASN A 134 -3.31 17.07 -6.11
N ALA A 135 -2.35 16.53 -6.86
CA ALA A 135 -2.12 16.92 -8.24
C ALA A 135 -3.29 16.54 -9.15
N MET A 136 -3.91 15.38 -8.95
CA MET A 136 -5.10 14.95 -9.71
C MET A 136 -6.35 15.75 -9.32
N GLU A 137 -6.50 16.12 -8.05
CA GLU A 137 -7.59 16.96 -7.56
C GLU A 137 -7.54 18.36 -8.20
N LEU A 138 -6.36 18.99 -8.28
CA LEU A 138 -6.17 20.26 -8.97
C LEU A 138 -6.56 20.22 -10.46
N LEU A 139 -6.59 19.03 -11.06
CA LEU A 139 -6.99 18.78 -12.43
C LEU A 139 -8.44 18.30 -12.58
N GLY A 140 -9.22 18.37 -11.50
CA GLY A 140 -10.67 18.12 -11.51
C GLY A 140 -11.12 16.71 -11.14
N ALA A 141 -10.21 15.80 -10.74
CA ALA A 141 -10.62 14.54 -10.13
C ALA A 141 -11.22 14.80 -8.73
N LYS A 142 -12.29 14.08 -8.38
CA LYS A 142 -12.95 14.29 -7.09
C LYS A 142 -12.22 13.50 -6.00
N PRO A 143 -11.99 14.06 -4.81
CA PRO A 143 -11.40 13.34 -3.69
C PRO A 143 -12.14 12.04 -3.34
N SER A 144 -13.47 12.03 -3.48
CA SER A 144 -14.30 10.83 -3.23
C SER A 144 -14.03 9.66 -4.20
N GLN A 145 -13.35 9.90 -5.32
CA GLN A 145 -12.96 8.88 -6.29
C GLN A 145 -11.55 8.32 -6.03
N MET A 146 -10.82 8.90 -5.09
CA MET A 146 -9.40 8.61 -4.87
C MET A 146 -9.12 8.21 -3.42
N GLU A 147 -8.36 7.14 -3.26
CA GLU A 147 -7.84 6.70 -1.96
C GLU A 147 -6.30 6.68 -2.02
N ALA A 148 -5.64 7.42 -1.13
CA ALA A 148 -4.19 7.40 -1.00
C ALA A 148 -3.78 6.42 0.11
N ILE A 149 -2.99 5.40 -0.25
CA ILE A 149 -2.51 4.38 0.69
C ILE A 149 -1.02 4.12 0.50
N SER A 150 -0.30 3.92 1.59
CA SER A 150 1.11 3.57 1.56
C SER A 150 1.33 2.09 1.81
N PHE A 151 2.13 1.48 0.96
CA PHE A 151 2.73 0.17 1.19
C PHE A 151 4.19 0.28 1.70
N GLY A 152 4.73 1.51 1.76
CA GLY A 152 6.14 1.69 2.11
C GLY A 152 7.04 0.83 1.23
N LYS A 153 7.89 0.00 1.85
CA LYS A 153 8.80 -0.93 1.17
C LYS A 153 8.26 -2.36 1.01
N GLU A 154 7.01 -2.61 1.42
CA GLU A 154 6.45 -3.96 1.52
C GLU A 154 5.94 -4.51 0.18
N LYS A 155 5.82 -3.66 -0.85
CA LYS A 155 5.34 -4.06 -2.19
C LYS A 155 6.36 -3.70 -3.28
N PRO A 156 7.55 -4.31 -3.27
CA PRO A 156 8.57 -4.02 -4.26
C PRO A 156 8.14 -4.51 -5.66
N LYS A 157 8.49 -3.72 -6.68
CA LYS A 157 8.36 -4.09 -8.09
C LYS A 157 9.62 -4.77 -8.59
N ALA A 158 10.79 -4.24 -8.20
CA ALA A 158 12.10 -4.82 -8.45
C ALA A 158 12.67 -5.39 -7.14
N MET A 159 13.14 -6.63 -7.18
CA MET A 159 13.64 -7.36 -6.00
C MET A 159 15.15 -7.21 -5.80
N GLY A 160 15.85 -6.54 -6.70
CA GLY A 160 17.28 -6.31 -6.62
C GLY A 160 17.66 -5.13 -5.70
N THR A 161 18.96 -4.89 -5.60
CA THR A 161 19.55 -3.85 -4.76
C THR A 161 20.37 -2.82 -5.56
N THR A 162 20.23 -2.82 -6.87
CA THR A 162 20.91 -1.83 -7.72
C THR A 162 20.22 -0.47 -7.64
N ALA A 163 20.88 0.57 -8.11
CA ALA A 163 20.29 1.90 -8.19
C ALA A 163 19.04 1.93 -9.08
N ALA A 164 19.02 1.10 -10.14
CA ALA A 164 17.87 0.95 -11.03
C ALA A 164 16.69 0.28 -10.34
N ASP A 165 16.91 -0.83 -9.59
CA ASP A 165 15.88 -1.51 -8.81
C ASP A 165 15.24 -0.57 -7.78
N TYR A 166 16.07 0.19 -7.07
CA TYR A 166 15.57 1.19 -6.13
C TYR A 166 14.74 2.28 -6.83
N ALA A 167 15.14 2.71 -8.02
CA ALA A 167 14.39 3.71 -8.77
C ALA A 167 13.01 3.19 -9.20
N GLU A 168 12.91 1.92 -9.63
CA GLU A 168 11.63 1.28 -9.97
C GLU A 168 10.69 1.12 -8.77
N ASN A 169 11.24 0.96 -7.57
CA ASN A 169 10.46 0.81 -6.36
C ASN A 169 9.92 2.14 -5.83
N ARG A 170 10.59 3.26 -6.08
CA ARG A 170 10.16 4.60 -5.65
C ARG A 170 9.05 5.14 -6.55
N ARG A 171 7.82 4.66 -6.35
CA ARG A 171 6.69 4.99 -7.24
C ARG A 171 5.37 5.14 -6.50
N VAL A 172 4.42 5.75 -7.17
CA VAL A 172 2.97 5.65 -6.87
C VAL A 172 2.31 4.98 -8.05
N ASP A 173 1.58 3.92 -7.80
CA ASP A 173 0.76 3.23 -8.80
C ASP A 173 -0.68 3.72 -8.70
N ILE A 174 -1.31 4.06 -9.84
CA ILE A 174 -2.71 4.46 -9.96
C ILE A 174 -3.51 3.20 -10.33
N VAL A 175 -4.18 2.60 -9.35
CA VAL A 175 -4.87 1.32 -9.49
C VAL A 175 -6.38 1.56 -9.51
N TYR A 176 -7.02 1.32 -10.67
CA TYR A 176 -8.48 1.43 -10.81
C TYR A 176 -9.16 0.26 -10.10
N GLN A 177 -10.21 0.57 -9.35
CA GLN A 177 -11.01 -0.40 -8.61
C GLN A 177 -12.31 -0.70 -9.34
N ARG A 178 -12.86 -1.90 -9.11
CA ARG A 178 -14.18 -2.32 -9.63
C ARG A 178 -15.27 -1.87 -8.69
#